data_c6ab1b69ada47fac670b2db27212ca92
#
_entry.id   c6ab1b69ada47fac670b2db27212ca92
#
_cell.length_a   1.000
_cell.length_b   1.000
_cell.length_c   1.000
_cell.angle_alpha   90.00
_cell.angle_beta   90.00
_cell.angle_gamma   90.00
#
_symmetry.space_group_name_H-M   'P 1'
#
loop_
_entity.id
_entity.type
_entity.pdbx_description
1 polymer ?
#
loop_
_entity_poly.entity_id
_entity_poly.type
_entity_poly.pdbx_seq_one_letter_code
_entity_poly.pdbx_strand_id
1 'polypeptide(L)'
;MQSEIAQADLLSTVKAAGPETKIQYRLHSEPDSYGLSACIVGENVDAVHIAQLTTDLATAKRIFALLSENMVFPYNISEVLDDLLATDPLP
;
A
#
# COMPACT_ATOMS: atom_id res chain seq x y z
N MET A 1 10.62 3.09 -26.02
CA MET A 1 10.38 3.12 -25.35
C MET A 1 9.80 3.48 -24.58
N GLN A 2 9.51 3.27 -24.06
CA GLN A 2 8.94 3.46 -23.32
C GLN A 2 8.83 4.12 -22.54
N SER A 3 8.26 4.24 -22.31
CA SER A 3 7.82 4.88 -21.59
C SER A 3 8.02 5.11 -20.42
N GLU A 4 8.15 5.70 -20.01
CA GLU A 4 8.42 5.89 -18.89
C GLU A 4 7.60 5.87 -17.98
N ILE A 5 7.70 5.72 -17.28
CA ILE A 5 6.88 5.36 -16.28
C ILE A 5 6.79 6.33 -15.19
N ALA A 6 5.59 6.83 -14.92
CA ALA A 6 5.38 7.79 -13.86
C ALA A 6 5.50 7.15 -12.49
N GLN A 7 5.28 5.86 -12.40
CA GLN A 7 5.31 5.17 -11.12
C GLN A 7 6.50 4.22 -11.07
N ALA A 8 7.15 4.18 -9.94
CA ALA A 8 8.22 3.23 -9.68
C ALA A 8 8.00 2.62 -8.30
N ASP A 9 8.16 1.31 -8.22
CA ASP A 9 8.02 0.62 -6.94
C ASP A 9 9.21 0.96 -6.06
N LEU A 10 8.92 1.57 -4.92
CA LEU A 10 9.95 1.87 -3.94
C LEU A 10 10.16 0.70 -2.99
N LEU A 11 9.07 0.09 -2.58
CA LEU A 11 9.10 -1.06 -1.69
C LEU A 11 8.08 -2.08 -2.17
N SER A 12 8.41 -3.34 -1.97
CA SER A 12 7.51 -4.42 -2.33
C SER A 12 7.76 -5.59 -1.40
N THR A 13 6.69 -6.18 -0.90
CA THR A 13 6.84 -7.33 -0.03
C THR A 13 5.64 -8.25 -0.20
N VAL A 14 5.85 -9.53 0.07
CA VAL A 14 4.78 -10.54 0.04
C VAL A 14 4.72 -11.18 1.40
N LYS A 15 3.55 -11.21 1.99
CA LYS A 15 3.34 -11.80 3.32
C LYS A 15 2.37 -12.97 3.21
N ALA A 16 2.69 -14.04 3.89
CA ALA A 16 1.82 -15.20 3.95
C ALA A 16 0.75 -14.97 5.01
N ALA A 17 -0.50 -14.90 4.59
CA ALA A 17 -1.61 -14.68 5.51
C ALA A 17 -2.32 -15.97 5.87
N GLY A 18 -1.81 -17.10 5.36
CA GLY A 18 -2.38 -18.40 5.64
C GLY A 18 -1.62 -19.45 4.83
N PRO A 19 -2.06 -20.70 4.91
CA PRO A 19 -1.32 -21.77 4.22
C PRO A 19 -1.23 -21.58 2.71
N GLU A 20 -2.24 -20.97 2.12
CA GLU A 20 -2.27 -20.79 0.69
C GLU A 20 -2.58 -19.35 0.29
N THR A 21 -2.56 -18.44 1.23
CA THR A 21 -2.92 -17.06 0.95
C THR A 21 -1.71 -16.17 1.17
N LYS A 22 -1.35 -15.42 0.15
CA LYS A 22 -0.27 -14.46 0.22
C LYS A 22 -0.76 -13.12 -0.26
N ILE A 23 -0.32 -12.07 0.42
CA ILE A 23 -0.70 -10.71 0.07
C ILE A 23 0.55 -9.97 -0.35
N GLN A 24 0.47 -9.32 -1.49
CA GLN A 24 1.56 -8.49 -1.98
C GLN A 24 1.25 -7.03 -1.73
N TYR A 25 2.19 -6.32 -1.14
CA TYR A 25 2.08 -4.89 -0.88
C TYR A 25 3.16 -4.17 -1.67
N ARG A 26 2.80 -3.02 -2.24
CA ARG A 26 3.74 -2.21 -2.99
C ARG A 26 3.57 -0.76 -2.62
N LEU A 27 4.69 -0.08 -2.48
CA LEU A 27 4.73 1.36 -2.30
C LEU A 27 5.30 1.97 -3.56
N HIS A 28 4.58 2.92 -4.14
CA HIS A 28 4.96 3.53 -5.41
C HIS A 28 5.34 4.97 -5.25
N SER A 29 6.25 5.42 -6.12
CA SER A 29 6.53 6.83 -6.28
C SER A 29 5.63 7.35 -7.40
N GLU A 30 4.92 8.44 -7.12
CA GLU A 30 4.07 9.12 -8.10
C GLU A 30 4.60 10.53 -8.30
N PRO A 31 4.13 11.24 -9.34
CA PRO A 31 4.74 12.53 -9.65
C PRO A 31 4.78 13.51 -8.50
N ASP A 32 3.73 13.59 -7.71
CA ASP A 32 3.66 14.55 -6.63
C ASP A 32 3.44 13.93 -5.27
N SER A 33 3.46 12.61 -5.19
CA SER A 33 3.11 11.96 -3.93
C SER A 33 3.57 10.51 -3.97
N TYR A 34 3.04 9.72 -3.06
CA TYR A 34 3.31 8.29 -2.99
C TYR A 34 2.00 7.56 -2.94
N GLY A 35 1.97 6.40 -3.56
CA GLY A 35 0.77 5.59 -3.58
C GLY A 35 1.08 4.19 -3.07
N LEU A 36 0.04 3.45 -2.75
CA LEU A 36 0.18 2.11 -2.20
C LEU A 36 -0.81 1.19 -2.88
N SER A 37 -0.38 -0.02 -3.16
CA SER A 37 -1.30 -1.01 -3.70
C SER A 37 -1.08 -2.34 -2.99
N ALA A 38 -2.11 -3.15 -2.99
CA ALA A 38 -2.06 -4.47 -2.39
C ALA A 38 -3.00 -5.39 -3.14
N CYS A 39 -2.61 -6.64 -3.22
CA CYS A 39 -3.46 -7.64 -3.86
C CYS A 39 -3.16 -9.00 -3.26
N ILE A 40 -4.10 -9.91 -3.43
CA ILE A 40 -3.89 -11.30 -3.07
C ILE A 40 -3.23 -11.96 -4.25
N VAL A 41 -2.09 -12.58 -4.01
CA VAL A 41 -1.29 -13.18 -5.07
C VAL A 41 -2.10 -14.27 -5.76
N GLY A 42 -2.18 -14.19 -7.07
CA GLY A 42 -2.93 -15.17 -7.84
C GLY A 42 -4.40 -14.83 -8.02
N GLU A 43 -4.86 -13.73 -7.41
CA GLU A 43 -6.25 -13.29 -7.55
C GLU A 43 -6.28 -11.83 -7.89
N ASN A 44 -7.28 -11.44 -8.65
CA ASN A 44 -7.42 -10.06 -9.06
C ASN A 44 -8.60 -9.34 -8.44
N VAL A 45 -9.44 -10.09 -7.72
CA VAL A 45 -10.70 -9.52 -7.24
C VAL A 45 -10.53 -8.54 -6.12
N ASP A 46 -9.52 -8.75 -5.28
CA ASP A 46 -9.34 -7.93 -4.09
C ASP A 46 -8.17 -6.97 -4.21
N ALA A 47 -7.77 -6.66 -5.44
CA ALA A 47 -6.69 -5.71 -5.62
C ALA A 47 -7.18 -4.31 -5.26
N VAL A 48 -6.33 -3.55 -4.60
CA VAL A 48 -6.65 -2.18 -4.22
C VAL A 48 -5.46 -1.30 -4.54
N HIS A 49 -5.75 -0.07 -4.95
CA HIS A 49 -4.72 0.91 -5.25
C HIS A 49 -5.12 2.24 -4.63
N ILE A 50 -4.27 2.75 -3.76
CA ILE A 50 -4.49 4.04 -3.11
C ILE A 50 -3.51 5.03 -3.73
N ALA A 51 -4.03 5.92 -4.55
CA ALA A 51 -3.23 6.96 -5.16
C ALA A 51 -3.13 8.14 -4.20
N GLN A 52 -2.03 8.85 -4.28
CA GLN A 52 -1.84 10.08 -3.51
C GLN A 52 -2.06 9.85 -2.01
N LEU A 53 -1.44 8.78 -1.53
CA LEU A 53 -1.56 8.43 -0.12
C LEU A 53 -1.00 9.53 0.78
N THR A 54 0.17 10.02 0.45
CA THR A 54 0.83 11.06 1.20
C THR A 54 1.94 11.64 0.35
N THR A 55 2.34 12.85 0.67
CA THR A 55 3.48 13.49 0.00
C THR A 55 4.77 13.29 0.77
N ASP A 56 4.70 12.66 1.94
CA ASP A 56 5.85 12.46 2.81
C ASP A 56 6.34 11.02 2.74
N LEU A 57 7.58 10.83 2.30
CA LEU A 57 8.11 9.49 2.11
C LEU A 57 8.21 8.71 3.43
N ALA A 58 8.61 9.36 4.50
CA ALA A 58 8.71 8.68 5.78
C ALA A 58 7.35 8.17 6.24
N THR A 59 6.32 8.98 6.05
CA THR A 59 4.96 8.58 6.39
C THR A 59 4.51 7.42 5.50
N ALA A 60 4.81 7.50 4.21
CA ALA A 60 4.45 6.44 3.27
C ALA A 60 5.07 5.12 3.69
N LYS A 61 6.36 5.15 4.03
CA LYS A 61 7.06 3.93 4.44
C LYS A 61 6.47 3.36 5.73
N ARG A 62 6.12 4.23 6.66
CA ARG A 62 5.53 3.79 7.92
C ARG A 62 4.19 3.13 7.71
N ILE A 63 3.36 3.71 6.85
CA ILE A 63 2.06 3.12 6.54
C ILE A 63 2.24 1.78 5.85
N PHE A 64 3.17 1.72 4.89
CA PHE A 64 3.47 0.48 4.20
C PHE A 64 3.88 -0.61 5.19
N ALA A 65 4.78 -0.29 6.10
CA ALA A 65 5.25 -1.26 7.09
C ALA A 65 4.10 -1.71 8.00
N LEU A 66 3.28 -0.77 8.43
CA LEU A 66 2.15 -1.08 9.31
C LEU A 66 1.20 -2.05 8.65
N LEU A 67 0.83 -1.77 7.40
CA LEU A 67 -0.12 -2.62 6.70
C LEU A 67 0.47 -4.00 6.41
N SER A 68 1.73 -4.04 5.98
CA SER A 68 2.32 -5.32 5.60
C SER A 68 2.64 -6.17 6.83
N GLU A 69 3.12 -5.56 7.90
CA GLU A 69 3.47 -6.32 9.10
C GLU A 69 2.25 -6.87 9.81
N ASN A 70 1.12 -6.18 9.67
CA ASN A 70 -0.13 -6.65 10.27
C ASN A 70 -0.96 -7.46 9.30
N MET A 71 -0.44 -7.68 8.11
CA MET A 71 -1.09 -8.50 7.09
C MET A 71 -2.53 -8.06 6.84
N VAL A 72 -2.70 -6.75 6.67
CA VAL A 72 -4.02 -6.19 6.41
C VAL A 72 -4.46 -6.60 5.01
N PHE A 73 -5.64 -7.21 4.92
CA PHE A 73 -6.16 -7.65 3.63
C PHE A 73 -6.53 -6.44 2.76
N PRO A 74 -6.41 -6.56 1.44
CA PRO A 74 -6.69 -5.41 0.57
C PRO A 74 -8.04 -4.76 0.82
N TYR A 75 -9.07 -5.55 1.05
CA TYR A 75 -10.41 -4.99 1.24
C TYR A 75 -10.56 -4.26 2.58
N ASN A 76 -9.60 -4.41 3.47
CA ASN A 76 -9.63 -3.70 4.76
C ASN A 76 -8.74 -2.48 4.78
N ILE A 77 -7.94 -2.28 3.76
CA ILE A 77 -6.94 -1.22 3.79
C ILE A 77 -7.57 0.15 3.91
N SER A 78 -8.65 0.41 3.20
CA SER A 78 -9.31 1.71 3.27
C SER A 78 -9.78 2.02 4.68
N GLU A 79 -10.34 1.03 5.37
CA GLU A 79 -10.78 1.21 6.74
C GLU A 79 -9.62 1.50 7.67
N VAL A 80 -8.54 0.75 7.51
CA VAL A 80 -7.38 0.92 8.36
C VAL A 80 -6.76 2.30 8.13
N LEU A 81 -6.69 2.73 6.88
CA LEU A 81 -6.16 4.05 6.58
C LEU A 81 -7.02 5.14 7.16
N ASP A 82 -8.35 5.00 7.08
CA ASP A 82 -9.24 5.97 7.69
C ASP A 82 -8.98 6.10 9.17
N ASP A 83 -8.79 4.97 9.85
CA ASP A 83 -8.49 4.98 11.27
C ASP A 83 -7.15 5.64 11.56
N LEU A 84 -6.13 5.30 10.79
CA LEU A 84 -4.80 5.88 10.99
C LEU A 84 -4.82 7.38 10.79
N LEU A 85 -5.47 7.83 9.74
CA LEU A 85 -5.49 9.25 9.42
C LEU A 85 -6.41 10.01 10.36
N ALA A 86 -7.46 9.36 10.82
CA ALA A 86 -8.40 10.02 11.73
C ALA A 86 -7.83 10.17 13.12
N THR A 87 -6.99 9.22 13.55
CA THR A 87 -6.42 9.31 14.89
C THR A 87 -5.16 10.14 14.93
N ASP A 88 -4.60 10.46 13.79
CA ASP A 88 -3.43 11.29 13.73
C ASP A 88 -3.84 12.72 14.08
N PRO A 89 -3.39 13.25 15.20
CA PRO A 89 -3.86 14.57 15.59
C PRO A 89 -3.35 15.59 14.61
N LEU A 90 -4.27 16.41 14.17
CA LEU A 90 -3.88 17.47 13.30
C LEU A 90 -3.38 18.62 14.12
N PRO A 91 -2.32 19.21 13.69
CA PRO A 91 -1.79 20.37 14.41
C PRO A 91 -2.70 21.56 14.34
#